data_14f0ba89f1ba006bb031cba34e3ee6e1
#
_entry.id   14f0ba89f1ba006bb031cba34e3ee6e1
#
_cell.length_a   1.000
_cell.length_b   1.000
_cell.length_c   1.000
_cell.angle_alpha   90.00
_cell.angle_beta   90.00
_cell.angle_gamma   90.00
#
_symmetry.space_group_name_H-M   'P 1'
#
loop_
_entity.id
_entity.type
_entity.pdbx_description
1 polymer ?
#
loop_
_entity_poly.entity_id
_entity_poly.type
_entity_poly.pdbx_seq_one_letter_code
_entity_poly.pdbx_strand_id
1 'polypeptide(L)'
;MKKFWLESLIITGFVFFMMWGASKVTDFKLFTAFDVIGQALKDFELTDYAFSQLRPDPVVDERIILVNIGNLSRRELAQQINILNQFNPRVIGIDTFFNCEGNLRDSINCPQLLDTLGNLMLAGAIGQARNVVMATKLLQSDSLAKYDIDVYDSLENSDYMFRDIANGGFVSLPTGATYQEDVKFCRSLNPKMIVNGNRELAFSVQIAMNYDSVKANKFLDRNNDEELINYRGNIEVLQLRLQSLKNDETATTNFKTMFYVVDAEQLLRGEVLPEMFKDNIVIMGFLGAYLGDPSWEDKFFTPLNKKLAGRANPDMFGPVVHANAVAMILNEDYINQIPDWAKYLAAFVACFFTVALFIVIDNRLPIWFDALSVIIQLLEVLFISLFIIQAFAWWNLKLDLSVAIAASALVGPCYDIFKSIQNQITHRLTKDRPDVLTP
;
A
#
# COMPACT_ATOMS: atom_id res chain seq x y z
N MET A 1 -27.77 -36.76 -12.85
CA MET A 1 -27.50 -35.41 -12.28
C MET A 1 -26.77 -35.43 -10.93
N LYS A 2 -27.24 -36.15 -9.88
CA LYS A 2 -26.56 -36.18 -8.58
C LYS A 2 -25.09 -36.66 -8.63
N LYS A 3 -24.81 -37.69 -9.44
CA LYS A 3 -23.45 -38.26 -9.60
C LYS A 3 -22.50 -37.22 -10.27
N PHE A 4 -22.96 -36.47 -11.23
CA PHE A 4 -22.21 -35.42 -11.93
C PHE A 4 -21.75 -34.30 -10.97
N TRP A 5 -22.67 -33.74 -10.18
CA TRP A 5 -22.33 -32.69 -9.23
C TRP A 5 -21.43 -33.17 -8.08
N LEU A 6 -21.62 -34.44 -7.67
CA LEU A 6 -20.76 -35.05 -6.66
C LEU A 6 -19.33 -35.25 -7.20
N GLU A 7 -19.17 -35.70 -8.43
CA GLU A 7 -17.88 -35.86 -9.10
C GLU A 7 -17.19 -34.49 -9.23
N SER A 8 -17.92 -33.46 -9.67
CA SER A 8 -17.38 -32.08 -9.71
C SER A 8 -16.88 -31.61 -8.36
N LEU A 9 -17.63 -31.86 -7.30
CA LEU A 9 -17.26 -31.47 -5.93
C LEU A 9 -15.98 -32.20 -5.46
N ILE A 10 -15.87 -33.51 -5.73
CA ILE A 10 -14.71 -34.32 -5.32
C ILE A 10 -13.45 -33.82 -6.05
N ILE A 11 -13.55 -33.58 -7.36
CA ILE A 11 -12.41 -33.09 -8.14
C ILE A 11 -12.02 -31.67 -7.69
N THR A 12 -12.99 -30.80 -7.42
CA THR A 12 -12.71 -29.46 -6.85
C THR A 12 -11.96 -29.57 -5.52
N GLY A 13 -12.43 -30.46 -4.63
CA GLY A 13 -11.72 -30.73 -3.37
C GLY A 13 -10.29 -31.24 -3.59
N PHE A 14 -10.08 -32.07 -4.63
CA PHE A 14 -8.75 -32.55 -5.00
C PHE A 14 -7.84 -31.43 -5.52
N VAL A 15 -8.39 -30.47 -6.31
CA VAL A 15 -7.62 -29.27 -6.75
C VAL A 15 -7.13 -28.47 -5.55
N PHE A 16 -8.02 -28.17 -4.59
CA PHE A 16 -7.63 -27.45 -3.38
C PHE A 16 -6.64 -28.21 -2.51
N PHE A 17 -6.78 -29.54 -2.43
CA PHE A 17 -5.80 -30.40 -1.74
C PHE A 17 -4.42 -30.33 -2.39
N MET A 18 -4.35 -30.38 -3.73
CA MET A 18 -3.10 -30.25 -4.48
C MET A 18 -2.48 -28.86 -4.31
N MET A 19 -3.30 -27.79 -4.32
CA MET A 19 -2.85 -26.43 -4.05
C MET A 19 -2.25 -26.30 -2.64
N TRP A 20 -2.93 -26.86 -1.64
CA TRP A 20 -2.41 -26.90 -0.27
C TRP A 20 -1.09 -27.67 -0.18
N GLY A 21 -0.98 -28.81 -0.83
CA GLY A 21 0.25 -29.59 -0.90
C GLY A 21 1.38 -28.81 -1.57
N ALA A 22 1.10 -28.14 -2.68
CA ALA A 22 2.06 -27.30 -3.40
C ALA A 22 2.56 -26.11 -2.53
N SER A 23 1.66 -25.46 -1.78
CA SER A 23 2.05 -24.36 -0.89
C SER A 23 3.03 -24.81 0.20
N LYS A 24 2.89 -26.05 0.70
CA LYS A 24 3.83 -26.62 1.69
C LYS A 24 5.19 -26.98 1.08
N VAL A 25 5.24 -27.30 -0.21
CA VAL A 25 6.50 -27.59 -0.92
C VAL A 25 7.27 -26.31 -1.25
N THR A 26 6.58 -25.22 -1.54
CA THR A 26 7.21 -23.90 -1.81
C THR A 26 7.88 -23.31 -0.56
N ASP A 27 7.47 -23.71 0.65
CA ASP A 27 8.16 -23.34 1.90
C ASP A 27 9.56 -24.00 2.03
N PHE A 28 9.91 -24.94 1.14
CA PHE A 28 11.24 -25.56 1.11
C PHE A 28 12.26 -24.63 0.38
N LYS A 29 13.36 -24.31 1.08
CA LYS A 29 14.47 -23.45 0.60
C LYS A 29 15.11 -23.83 -0.76
N LEU A 30 14.76 -24.99 -1.34
CA LEU A 30 15.21 -25.41 -2.67
C LEU A 30 14.64 -24.55 -3.82
N PHE A 31 13.57 -23.79 -3.58
CA PHE A 31 12.90 -22.96 -4.59
C PHE A 31 13.26 -21.48 -4.52
N THR A 32 14.23 -21.09 -3.67
CA THR A 32 14.71 -19.68 -3.57
C THR A 32 15.22 -19.11 -4.90
N ALA A 33 15.60 -19.96 -5.86
CA ALA A 33 15.95 -19.50 -7.22
C ALA A 33 14.75 -18.93 -8.00
N PHE A 34 13.52 -19.31 -7.64
CA PHE A 34 12.28 -18.76 -8.19
C PHE A 34 11.78 -17.53 -7.41
N ASP A 35 12.38 -17.23 -6.27
CA ASP A 35 12.01 -16.13 -5.39
C ASP A 35 12.23 -14.77 -6.06
N VAL A 36 13.24 -14.66 -6.94
CA VAL A 36 13.52 -13.41 -7.69
C VAL A 36 12.34 -13.05 -8.61
N ILE A 37 11.73 -14.05 -9.27
CA ILE A 37 10.53 -13.83 -10.10
C ILE A 37 9.33 -13.59 -9.18
N GLY A 38 9.22 -14.32 -8.07
CA GLY A 38 8.17 -14.15 -7.06
C GLY A 38 8.21 -12.78 -6.40
N GLN A 39 9.39 -12.24 -6.09
CA GLN A 39 9.55 -10.90 -5.54
C GLN A 39 9.17 -9.84 -6.59
N ALA A 40 9.66 -9.95 -7.82
CA ALA A 40 9.29 -9.03 -8.90
C ALA A 40 7.78 -9.01 -9.20
N LEU A 41 7.09 -10.15 -8.98
CA LEU A 41 5.63 -10.24 -9.11
C LEU A 41 4.89 -9.74 -7.84
N LYS A 42 5.51 -9.83 -6.66
CA LYS A 42 4.96 -9.24 -5.42
C LYS A 42 4.99 -7.71 -5.45
N ASP A 43 5.99 -7.13 -6.11
CA ASP A 43 6.15 -5.68 -6.23
C ASP A 43 5.10 -5.05 -7.16
N PHE A 44 4.41 -5.84 -7.97
CA PHE A 44 3.39 -5.40 -8.92
C PHE A 44 2.03 -6.03 -8.61
N GLU A 45 1.04 -5.20 -8.33
CA GLU A 45 -0.35 -5.62 -8.25
C GLU A 45 -1.13 -5.18 -9.51
N LEU A 46 -2.10 -5.99 -9.94
CA LEU A 46 -3.01 -5.62 -11.05
C LEU A 46 -3.76 -4.31 -10.77
N THR A 47 -3.96 -3.99 -9.51
CA THR A 47 -4.57 -2.74 -9.05
C THR A 47 -3.69 -1.52 -9.33
N ASP A 48 -2.36 -1.65 -9.35
CA ASP A 48 -1.45 -0.56 -9.68
C ASP A 48 -1.64 -0.11 -11.14
N TYR A 49 -1.89 -1.07 -12.05
CA TYR A 49 -2.24 -0.75 -13.43
C TYR A 49 -3.56 0.03 -13.53
N ALA A 50 -4.55 -0.36 -12.73
CA ALA A 50 -5.81 0.37 -12.70
C ALA A 50 -5.63 1.80 -12.16
N PHE A 51 -4.81 1.98 -11.13
CA PHE A 51 -4.47 3.30 -10.60
C PHE A 51 -3.77 4.19 -11.64
N SER A 52 -2.72 3.67 -12.27
CA SER A 52 -1.84 4.47 -13.12
C SER A 52 -2.39 4.73 -14.52
N GLN A 53 -3.29 3.86 -15.03
CA GLN A 53 -3.69 3.88 -16.45
C GLN A 53 -5.20 4.00 -16.70
N LEU A 54 -6.04 3.51 -15.80
CA LEU A 54 -7.47 3.36 -16.10
C LEU A 54 -8.40 4.25 -15.28
N ARG A 55 -7.98 4.65 -14.08
CA ARG A 55 -8.80 5.52 -13.26
C ARG A 55 -8.77 6.94 -13.79
N PRO A 56 -9.91 7.64 -13.81
CA PRO A 56 -9.90 9.08 -14.05
C PRO A 56 -9.11 9.75 -12.94
N ASP A 57 -8.25 10.70 -13.29
CA ASP A 57 -7.49 11.46 -12.33
C ASP A 57 -8.42 12.18 -11.36
N PRO A 58 -8.42 11.89 -10.06
CA PRO A 58 -9.23 12.60 -9.08
C PRO A 58 -8.71 14.04 -8.92
N VAL A 59 -9.57 14.94 -8.51
CA VAL A 59 -9.15 16.28 -8.16
C VAL A 59 -8.41 16.25 -6.83
N VAL A 60 -7.26 16.90 -6.77
CA VAL A 60 -6.49 17.03 -5.53
C VAL A 60 -7.29 17.85 -4.48
N ASP A 61 -6.98 17.62 -3.22
CA ASP A 61 -7.64 18.32 -2.12
C ASP A 61 -6.98 19.68 -1.86
N GLU A 62 -7.66 20.76 -2.22
CA GLU A 62 -7.16 22.12 -2.09
C GLU A 62 -7.01 22.59 -0.62
N ARG A 63 -7.58 21.83 0.34
CA ARG A 63 -7.43 22.12 1.77
C ARG A 63 -6.06 21.75 2.32
N ILE A 64 -5.22 21.05 1.54
CA ILE A 64 -3.92 20.54 1.97
C ILE A 64 -2.81 21.27 1.22
N ILE A 65 -1.96 21.94 1.96
CA ILE A 65 -0.79 22.65 1.46
C ILE A 65 0.46 21.96 1.99
N LEU A 66 1.38 21.66 1.10
CA LEU A 66 2.67 21.09 1.42
C LEU A 66 3.72 22.19 1.52
N VAL A 67 4.54 22.15 2.57
CA VAL A 67 5.63 23.10 2.77
C VAL A 67 6.94 22.35 2.89
N ASN A 68 7.85 22.62 1.96
CA ASN A 68 9.19 22.05 2.01
C ASN A 68 9.98 22.67 3.17
N ILE A 69 10.59 21.81 3.98
CA ILE A 69 11.54 22.24 5.01
C ILE A 69 12.99 22.24 4.49
N GLY A 70 13.28 21.51 3.40
CA GLY A 70 14.63 21.36 2.85
C GLY A 70 15.65 21.01 3.93
N ASN A 71 16.82 21.66 3.85
CA ASN A 71 17.91 21.52 4.84
C ASN A 71 17.96 22.68 5.84
N LEU A 72 16.80 23.24 6.20
CA LEU A 72 16.73 24.40 7.10
C LEU A 72 17.20 24.06 8.52
N SER A 73 17.85 25.05 9.14
CA SER A 73 18.17 25.02 10.56
C SER A 73 16.92 25.14 11.44
N ARG A 74 17.00 24.76 12.73
CA ARG A 74 15.90 24.93 13.69
C ARG A 74 15.43 26.39 13.82
N ARG A 75 16.32 27.36 13.63
CA ARG A 75 15.96 28.80 13.63
C ARG A 75 15.11 29.16 12.41
N GLU A 76 15.50 28.69 11.25
CA GLU A 76 14.75 28.95 10.01
C GLU A 76 13.40 28.23 10.01
N LEU A 77 13.34 27.00 10.54
CA LEU A 77 12.07 26.28 10.76
C LEU A 77 11.16 27.04 11.72
N ALA A 78 11.71 27.62 12.80
CA ALA A 78 10.95 28.49 13.70
C ALA A 78 10.38 29.71 12.97
N GLN A 79 11.13 30.30 12.05
CA GLN A 79 10.66 31.41 11.24
C GLN A 79 9.54 30.99 10.29
N GLN A 80 9.67 29.83 9.62
CA GLN A 80 8.61 29.26 8.79
C GLN A 80 7.31 29.09 9.59
N ILE A 81 7.37 28.44 10.75
CA ILE A 81 6.20 28.19 11.60
C ILE A 81 5.59 29.52 12.08
N ASN A 82 6.41 30.51 12.43
CA ASN A 82 5.92 31.83 12.84
C ASN A 82 5.20 32.57 11.69
N ILE A 83 5.67 32.44 10.45
CA ILE A 83 4.98 32.98 9.27
C ILE A 83 3.63 32.26 9.09
N LEU A 84 3.63 30.93 9.15
CA LEU A 84 2.41 30.12 9.04
C LEU A 84 1.40 30.46 10.14
N ASN A 85 1.85 30.69 11.38
CA ASN A 85 0.99 31.12 12.49
C ASN A 85 0.24 32.41 12.18
N GLN A 86 0.86 33.37 11.47
CA GLN A 86 0.20 34.61 11.04
C GLN A 86 -0.91 34.36 10.02
N PHE A 87 -0.79 33.32 9.21
CA PHE A 87 -1.78 32.93 8.21
C PHE A 87 -2.92 32.09 8.79
N ASN A 88 -2.80 31.69 10.07
CA ASN A 88 -3.83 30.99 10.84
C ASN A 88 -4.35 29.68 10.21
N PRO A 89 -3.48 28.72 9.89
CA PRO A 89 -3.90 27.40 9.46
C PRO A 89 -4.68 26.69 10.57
N ARG A 90 -5.56 25.77 10.19
CA ARG A 90 -6.33 25.01 11.17
C ARG A 90 -5.50 23.91 11.83
N VAL A 91 -4.60 23.26 11.07
CA VAL A 91 -3.66 22.22 11.56
C VAL A 91 -2.33 22.40 10.86
N ILE A 92 -1.24 22.23 11.61
CA ILE A 92 0.12 22.11 11.08
C ILE A 92 0.63 20.71 11.43
N GLY A 93 0.85 19.87 10.42
CA GLY A 93 1.59 18.60 10.55
C GLY A 93 3.07 18.84 10.28
N ILE A 94 3.94 18.34 11.14
CA ILE A 94 5.40 18.47 11.00
C ILE A 94 5.98 17.05 10.88
N ASP A 95 6.32 16.67 9.65
CA ASP A 95 6.89 15.38 9.30
C ASP A 95 8.44 15.44 9.36
N THR A 96 8.94 15.65 10.55
CA THR A 96 10.38 15.59 10.86
C THR A 96 10.59 15.40 12.36
N PHE A 97 11.81 14.96 12.74
CA PHE A 97 12.19 14.69 14.11
C PHE A 97 13.14 15.76 14.63
N PHE A 98 12.88 16.26 15.83
CA PHE A 98 13.74 17.19 16.54
C PHE A 98 14.42 16.50 17.73
N ASN A 99 15.13 15.43 17.45
CA ASN A 99 15.90 14.67 18.40
C ASN A 99 17.37 14.55 17.95
N CYS A 100 18.16 13.78 18.67
CA CYS A 100 19.49 13.38 18.27
C CYS A 100 19.45 11.97 17.70
N GLU A 101 19.97 11.78 16.51
CA GLU A 101 20.01 10.48 15.85
C GLU A 101 20.75 9.45 16.71
N GLY A 102 20.17 8.25 16.83
CA GLY A 102 20.73 7.18 17.65
C GLY A 102 20.84 7.50 19.15
N ASN A 103 20.14 8.51 19.66
CA ASN A 103 20.25 9.02 21.04
C ASN A 103 21.69 9.48 21.45
N LEU A 104 22.55 9.77 20.48
CA LEU A 104 23.91 10.26 20.71
C LEU A 104 23.89 11.77 21.03
N ARG A 105 23.75 12.11 22.33
CA ARG A 105 23.60 13.48 22.80
C ARG A 105 24.95 14.12 23.09
N ASP A 106 25.81 14.19 22.10
CA ASP A 106 27.09 14.89 22.17
C ASP A 106 27.20 15.97 21.09
N SER A 107 28.17 16.85 21.21
CA SER A 107 28.35 18.00 20.31
C SER A 107 28.79 17.62 18.89
N ILE A 108 29.29 16.41 18.70
CA ILE A 108 29.76 15.91 17.40
C ILE A 108 28.58 15.30 16.62
N ASN A 109 27.84 14.39 17.30
CA ASN A 109 26.73 13.66 16.65
C ASN A 109 25.42 14.46 16.67
N CYS A 110 25.28 15.44 17.55
CA CYS A 110 24.09 16.26 17.69
C CYS A 110 24.41 17.74 17.86
N PRO A 111 25.03 18.42 16.87
CA PRO A 111 25.46 19.83 16.99
C PRO A 111 24.29 20.78 17.24
N GLN A 112 23.05 20.42 16.84
CA GLN A 112 21.84 21.18 17.10
C GLN A 112 21.50 21.33 18.60
N LEU A 113 22.05 20.48 19.48
CA LEU A 113 21.93 20.67 20.94
C LEU A 113 22.63 21.97 21.43
N LEU A 114 23.65 22.40 20.72
CA LEU A 114 24.43 23.61 21.09
C LEU A 114 23.66 24.90 20.74
N ASP A 115 22.69 24.82 19.80
CA ASP A 115 21.87 25.98 19.45
C ASP A 115 20.64 26.10 20.35
N THR A 116 20.91 26.43 21.63
CA THR A 116 19.86 26.62 22.66
C THR A 116 18.84 27.68 22.23
N LEU A 117 19.29 28.75 21.58
CA LEU A 117 18.40 29.80 21.11
C LEU A 117 17.47 29.28 19.98
N GLY A 118 18.03 28.57 19.01
CA GLY A 118 17.24 27.97 17.93
C GLY A 118 16.20 26.97 18.46
N ASN A 119 16.58 26.17 19.46
CA ASN A 119 15.66 25.23 20.11
C ASN A 119 14.51 25.95 20.83
N LEU A 120 14.81 27.04 21.57
CA LEU A 120 13.78 27.86 22.25
C LEU A 120 12.88 28.58 21.26
N MET A 121 13.43 29.12 20.16
CA MET A 121 12.65 29.75 19.09
C MET A 121 11.69 28.75 18.45
N LEU A 122 12.17 27.55 18.12
CA LEU A 122 11.35 26.49 17.53
C LEU A 122 10.24 26.03 18.46
N ALA A 123 10.56 25.75 19.72
CA ALA A 123 9.57 25.40 20.74
C ALA A 123 8.52 26.50 20.94
N GLY A 124 8.97 27.77 20.97
CA GLY A 124 8.07 28.93 21.05
C GLY A 124 7.14 29.04 19.85
N ALA A 125 7.64 28.82 18.62
CA ALA A 125 6.84 28.85 17.39
C ALA A 125 5.79 27.71 17.34
N ILE A 126 6.19 26.48 17.73
CA ILE A 126 5.28 25.32 17.84
C ILE A 126 4.21 25.59 18.91
N GLY A 127 4.60 26.09 20.07
CA GLY A 127 3.67 26.36 21.18
C GLY A 127 2.67 27.49 20.89
N GLN A 128 2.95 28.38 19.96
CA GLN A 128 2.05 29.43 19.51
C GLN A 128 1.08 28.96 18.42
N ALA A 129 1.38 27.84 17.77
CA ALA A 129 0.50 27.30 16.72
C ALA A 129 -0.77 26.71 17.34
N ARG A 130 -1.86 26.82 16.61
CA ARG A 130 -3.20 26.43 17.11
C ARG A 130 -3.31 24.92 17.35
N ASN A 131 -2.90 24.12 16.39
CA ASN A 131 -2.96 22.66 16.42
C ASN A 131 -1.75 22.11 15.68
N VAL A 132 -0.82 21.52 16.39
CA VAL A 132 0.37 20.88 15.80
C VAL A 132 0.30 19.37 15.97
N VAL A 133 0.61 18.67 14.90
CA VAL A 133 0.86 17.22 14.90
C VAL A 133 2.31 16.98 14.52
N MET A 134 3.04 16.30 15.40
CA MET A 134 4.45 15.98 15.18
C MET A 134 4.64 14.51 14.83
N ALA A 135 5.58 14.25 13.96
CA ALA A 135 6.00 12.90 13.61
C ALA A 135 6.51 12.12 14.83
N THR A 136 6.05 10.89 14.94
CA THR A 136 6.63 9.85 15.79
C THR A 136 6.94 8.63 14.93
N LYS A 137 7.84 7.75 15.34
CA LYS A 137 8.19 6.54 14.59
C LYS A 137 7.99 5.31 15.46
N LEU A 138 7.37 4.30 14.89
CA LEU A 138 7.19 3.01 15.54
C LEU A 138 8.55 2.31 15.62
N LEU A 139 8.93 1.85 16.81
CA LEU A 139 10.15 1.11 17.03
C LEU A 139 9.86 -0.26 17.61
N GLN A 140 10.70 -1.20 17.22
CA GLN A 140 10.67 -2.59 17.64
C GLN A 140 12.02 -2.95 18.25
N SER A 141 12.02 -3.53 19.44
CA SER A 141 13.24 -4.02 20.04
C SER A 141 13.82 -5.21 19.27
N ASP A 142 15.14 -5.41 19.35
CA ASP A 142 15.84 -6.53 18.69
C ASP A 142 15.28 -7.91 19.07
N SER A 143 14.74 -8.02 20.27
CA SER A 143 14.09 -9.26 20.74
C SER A 143 12.78 -9.56 20.01
N LEU A 144 12.00 -8.54 19.67
CA LEU A 144 10.73 -8.68 18.94
C LEU A 144 10.98 -8.79 17.43
N ALA A 145 11.95 -8.08 16.89
CA ALA A 145 12.31 -8.14 15.47
C ALA A 145 12.67 -9.54 14.99
N LYS A 146 13.18 -10.40 15.90
CA LYS A 146 13.50 -11.81 15.59
C LYS A 146 12.28 -12.68 15.31
N TYR A 147 11.09 -12.28 15.73
CA TYR A 147 9.89 -13.08 15.60
C TYR A 147 9.03 -12.72 14.38
N ASP A 148 9.48 -11.76 13.55
CA ASP A 148 8.77 -11.32 12.33
C ASP A 148 7.28 -10.99 12.59
N ILE A 149 7.02 -10.32 13.72
CA ILE A 149 5.68 -9.95 14.17
C ILE A 149 5.60 -8.43 14.15
N ASP A 150 4.55 -7.87 13.56
CA ASP A 150 4.26 -6.42 13.54
C ASP A 150 3.84 -5.91 14.94
N VAL A 151 4.69 -6.16 15.94
CA VAL A 151 4.52 -5.69 17.31
C VAL A 151 5.58 -4.64 17.60
N TYR A 152 5.11 -3.48 18.01
CA TYR A 152 5.96 -2.34 18.38
C TYR A 152 5.87 -2.12 19.88
N ASP A 153 7.02 -1.86 20.51
CA ASP A 153 7.14 -1.70 21.96
C ASP A 153 7.58 -0.31 22.39
N SER A 154 7.96 0.54 21.44
CA SER A 154 8.38 1.91 21.74
C SER A 154 8.11 2.87 20.57
N LEU A 155 8.23 4.17 20.88
CA LEU A 155 8.13 5.24 19.90
C LEU A 155 9.40 6.09 19.93
N GLU A 156 9.97 6.33 18.76
CA GLU A 156 10.89 7.45 18.60
C GLU A 156 10.09 8.75 18.56
N ASN A 157 10.48 9.68 19.40
CA ASN A 157 9.83 10.97 19.53
C ASN A 157 10.87 12.09 19.40
N SER A 158 10.43 13.28 19.02
CA SER A 158 11.20 14.49 19.22
C SER A 158 11.52 14.72 20.71
N ASP A 159 12.51 15.56 21.00
CA ASP A 159 12.87 15.94 22.36
C ASP A 159 11.64 16.49 23.11
N TYR A 160 11.59 16.27 24.44
CA TYR A 160 10.45 16.62 25.31
C TYR A 160 9.97 18.07 25.14
N MET A 161 10.88 19.00 24.89
CA MET A 161 10.55 20.41 24.73
C MET A 161 9.70 20.71 23.49
N PHE A 162 9.65 19.81 22.52
CA PHE A 162 8.84 19.91 21.31
C PHE A 162 7.60 19.03 21.39
N ARG A 163 7.75 17.75 21.78
CA ARG A 163 6.64 16.78 21.81
C ARG A 163 5.57 17.11 22.84
N ASP A 164 5.94 17.69 24.00
CA ASP A 164 5.00 17.93 25.10
C ASP A 164 4.02 19.10 24.81
N ILE A 165 4.26 19.84 23.71
CA ILE A 165 3.42 20.95 23.25
C ILE A 165 2.67 20.66 21.95
N ALA A 166 2.71 19.42 21.45
CA ALA A 166 2.09 19.01 20.21
C ALA A 166 1.47 17.61 20.33
N ASN A 167 0.54 17.26 19.45
CA ASN A 167 0.02 15.91 19.36
C ASN A 167 0.97 15.02 18.58
N GLY A 168 1.25 13.81 19.03
CA GLY A 168 2.04 12.83 18.27
C GLY A 168 1.20 12.07 17.24
N GLY A 169 1.84 11.69 16.13
CA GLY A 169 1.26 10.77 15.17
C GLY A 169 2.38 10.00 14.44
N PHE A 170 2.27 8.67 14.33
CA PHE A 170 3.35 7.89 13.73
C PHE A 170 3.36 8.00 12.21
N VAL A 171 4.55 8.21 11.66
CA VAL A 171 4.82 8.34 10.21
C VAL A 171 5.23 7.04 9.55
N SER A 172 5.35 5.95 10.30
CA SER A 172 5.74 4.64 9.79
C SER A 172 4.71 4.14 8.78
N LEU A 173 5.16 3.91 7.54
CA LEU A 173 4.33 3.41 6.44
C LEU A 173 4.68 1.94 6.15
N PRO A 174 3.69 1.06 5.92
CA PRO A 174 3.93 -0.33 5.55
C PRO A 174 4.45 -0.38 4.10
N THR A 175 5.73 -0.66 3.93
CA THR A 175 6.38 -0.70 2.61
C THR A 175 6.93 -2.07 2.24
N GLY A 176 6.91 -3.03 3.17
CA GLY A 176 7.56 -4.34 3.00
C GLY A 176 9.10 -4.28 2.94
N ALA A 177 9.70 -3.09 3.03
CA ALA A 177 11.14 -2.91 3.02
C ALA A 177 11.72 -3.27 4.40
N THR A 178 12.69 -4.18 4.41
CA THR A 178 13.40 -4.59 5.63
C THR A 178 14.61 -3.69 5.89
N TYR A 179 15.24 -3.20 4.82
CA TYR A 179 16.43 -2.34 4.89
C TYR A 179 16.16 -0.99 4.21
N GLN A 180 16.97 0.01 4.57
CA GLN A 180 16.83 1.37 4.02
C GLN A 180 17.09 1.44 2.51
N GLU A 181 17.86 0.47 1.98
CA GLU A 181 18.21 0.35 0.57
C GLU A 181 17.16 -0.42 -0.25
N ASP A 182 16.17 -1.02 0.41
CA ASP A 182 15.11 -1.78 -0.26
C ASP A 182 14.13 -0.86 -0.99
N VAL A 183 13.47 -1.44 -1.99
CA VAL A 183 12.38 -0.77 -2.71
C VAL A 183 11.21 -0.51 -1.75
N LYS A 184 10.94 0.76 -1.46
CA LYS A 184 9.86 1.21 -0.58
C LYS A 184 8.59 1.45 -1.39
N PHE A 185 7.77 0.43 -1.57
CA PHE A 185 6.49 0.55 -2.26
C PHE A 185 5.37 0.79 -1.23
N CYS A 186 4.75 1.98 -1.26
CA CYS A 186 3.68 2.34 -0.33
C CYS A 186 2.31 2.28 -1.01
N ARG A 187 1.45 1.33 -0.58
CA ARG A 187 0.06 1.19 -1.04
C ARG A 187 -0.95 1.52 0.04
N SER A 188 -0.55 1.46 1.30
CA SER A 188 -1.45 1.43 2.45
C SER A 188 -0.88 2.22 3.63
N LEU A 189 -1.70 2.37 4.64
CA LEU A 189 -1.30 2.87 5.96
C LEU A 189 -1.97 2.01 7.04
N ASN A 190 -1.33 1.95 8.20
CA ASN A 190 -1.96 1.45 9.41
C ASN A 190 -2.65 2.63 10.12
N PRO A 191 -3.99 2.65 10.26
CA PRO A 191 -4.67 3.80 10.87
C PRO A 191 -4.31 4.03 12.34
N LYS A 192 -4.06 2.95 13.04
CA LYS A 192 -3.74 2.90 14.47
C LYS A 192 -2.84 1.70 14.75
N MET A 193 -1.99 1.83 15.75
CA MET A 193 -1.17 0.72 16.28
C MET A 193 -1.25 0.70 17.81
N ILE A 194 -1.07 -0.48 18.39
CA ILE A 194 -0.93 -0.60 19.85
C ILE A 194 0.56 -0.67 20.15
N VAL A 195 1.04 0.32 20.89
CA VAL A 195 2.44 0.41 21.31
C VAL A 195 2.47 0.42 22.83
N ASN A 196 3.08 -0.58 23.42
CA ASN A 196 3.18 -0.75 24.87
C ASN A 196 1.83 -0.59 25.61
N GLY A 197 0.75 -1.13 25.01
CA GLY A 197 -0.61 -1.07 25.53
C GLY A 197 -1.38 0.23 25.25
N ASN A 198 -0.75 1.25 24.69
CA ASN A 198 -1.39 2.50 24.30
C ASN A 198 -1.77 2.45 22.80
N ARG A 199 -2.91 3.07 22.49
CA ARG A 199 -3.37 3.24 21.11
C ARG A 199 -2.73 4.50 20.54
N GLU A 200 -1.84 4.31 19.56
CA GLU A 200 -1.23 5.39 18.79
C GLU A 200 -1.93 5.54 17.43
N LEU A 201 -2.09 6.76 16.96
CA LEU A 201 -2.69 7.06 15.66
C LEU A 201 -1.60 7.37 14.63
N ALA A 202 -1.85 7.00 13.37
CA ALA A 202 -1.01 7.44 12.28
C ALA A 202 -1.02 8.97 12.14
N PHE A 203 0.08 9.54 11.69
CA PHE A 203 0.26 10.99 11.50
C PHE A 203 -0.86 11.61 10.65
N SER A 204 -1.21 10.98 9.53
CA SER A 204 -2.32 11.40 8.68
C SER A 204 -3.68 11.34 9.38
N VAL A 205 -3.91 10.32 10.21
CA VAL A 205 -5.14 10.18 10.99
C VAL A 205 -5.21 11.24 12.08
N GLN A 206 -4.10 11.51 12.76
CA GLN A 206 -4.04 12.56 13.79
C GLN A 206 -4.24 13.96 13.21
N ILE A 207 -3.69 14.25 12.01
CA ILE A 207 -3.96 15.50 11.28
C ILE A 207 -5.46 15.60 10.95
N ALA A 208 -6.04 14.54 10.38
CA ALA A 208 -7.47 14.51 10.06
C ALA A 208 -8.32 14.66 11.33
N MET A 209 -7.93 14.06 12.46
CA MET A 209 -8.62 14.18 13.75
C MET A 209 -8.63 15.62 14.27
N ASN A 210 -7.50 16.34 14.13
CA ASN A 210 -7.41 17.73 14.54
C ASN A 210 -8.16 18.68 13.58
N TYR A 211 -8.37 18.27 12.33
CA TYR A 211 -9.09 19.08 11.32
C TYR A 211 -10.61 18.81 11.37
N ASP A 212 -11.01 17.54 11.29
CA ASP A 212 -12.40 17.07 11.31
C ASP A 212 -12.49 15.74 12.04
N SER A 213 -12.75 15.80 13.35
CA SER A 213 -12.80 14.62 14.20
C SER A 213 -13.94 13.66 13.85
N VAL A 214 -15.03 14.16 13.25
CA VAL A 214 -16.16 13.31 12.86
C VAL A 214 -15.75 12.36 11.74
N LYS A 215 -15.11 12.90 10.70
CA LYS A 215 -14.64 12.09 9.58
C LYS A 215 -13.50 11.14 9.97
N ALA A 216 -12.57 11.62 10.81
CA ALA A 216 -11.48 10.79 11.30
C ALA A 216 -11.99 9.62 12.16
N ASN A 217 -12.96 9.84 13.04
CA ASN A 217 -13.58 8.76 13.81
C ASN A 217 -14.33 7.78 12.90
N LYS A 218 -15.10 8.27 11.92
CA LYS A 218 -15.76 7.41 10.94
C LYS A 218 -14.77 6.51 10.16
N PHE A 219 -13.59 7.05 9.84
CA PHE A 219 -12.50 6.26 9.26
C PHE A 219 -12.00 5.18 10.22
N LEU A 220 -11.78 5.53 11.48
CA LEU A 220 -11.32 4.59 12.51
C LEU A 220 -12.38 3.50 12.84
N ASP A 221 -13.67 3.82 12.70
CA ASP A 221 -14.79 2.89 12.91
C ASP A 221 -14.85 1.78 11.84
N ARG A 222 -14.17 1.94 10.70
CA ARG A 222 -13.97 0.86 9.73
C ARG A 222 -13.20 -0.31 10.32
N ASN A 223 -12.40 -0.03 11.36
CA ASN A 223 -11.67 -0.99 12.20
C ASN A 223 -10.77 -1.96 11.42
N ASN A 224 -10.22 -1.52 10.31
CA ASN A 224 -9.20 -2.27 9.57
C ASN A 224 -7.82 -2.00 10.19
N ASP A 225 -6.98 -3.02 10.25
CA ASP A 225 -5.59 -2.89 10.73
C ASP A 225 -4.73 -2.18 9.69
N GLU A 226 -5.06 -2.36 8.41
CA GLU A 226 -4.42 -1.74 7.27
C GLU A 226 -5.47 -1.22 6.28
N GLU A 227 -5.30 0.01 5.80
CA GLU A 227 -6.18 0.67 4.83
C GLU A 227 -5.39 1.08 3.59
N LEU A 228 -5.92 0.74 2.42
CA LEU A 228 -5.32 1.18 1.16
C LEU A 228 -5.48 2.68 0.98
N ILE A 229 -4.39 3.34 0.61
CA ILE A 229 -4.41 4.77 0.31
C ILE A 229 -5.04 4.98 -1.07
N ASN A 230 -6.12 5.73 -1.11
CA ASN A 230 -6.73 6.16 -2.36
C ASN A 230 -5.99 7.40 -2.87
N TYR A 231 -4.87 7.16 -3.55
CA TYR A 231 -4.01 8.23 -4.06
C TYR A 231 -4.75 9.16 -5.02
N ARG A 232 -4.60 10.47 -4.82
CA ARG A 232 -5.25 11.53 -5.60
C ARG A 232 -4.26 12.37 -6.39
N GLY A 233 -3.04 12.52 -5.89
CA GLY A 233 -2.09 13.40 -6.52
C GLY A 233 -0.69 13.32 -5.96
N ASN A 234 0.18 14.08 -6.60
CA ASN A 234 1.58 14.22 -6.24
C ASN A 234 1.95 15.72 -6.28
N ILE A 235 3.20 16.05 -6.04
CA ILE A 235 3.77 17.36 -6.32
C ILE A 235 4.49 17.31 -7.66
N GLU A 236 4.30 18.33 -8.49
CA GLU A 236 5.04 18.49 -9.73
C GLU A 236 5.90 19.75 -9.67
N VAL A 237 7.12 19.64 -10.12
CA VAL A 237 8.03 20.78 -10.19
C VAL A 237 8.13 21.26 -11.62
N LEU A 238 8.09 22.57 -11.79
CA LEU A 238 8.09 23.24 -13.08
C LEU A 238 9.19 22.74 -14.03
N GLN A 239 10.35 22.33 -13.50
CA GLN A 239 11.46 21.79 -14.30
C GLN A 239 11.18 20.39 -14.85
N LEU A 240 10.58 19.52 -14.07
CA LEU A 240 10.11 18.21 -14.53
C LEU A 240 9.02 18.37 -15.58
N ARG A 241 8.18 19.38 -15.44
CA ARG A 241 7.14 19.73 -16.39
C ARG A 241 7.69 20.18 -17.75
N LEU A 242 8.75 20.97 -17.79
CA LEU A 242 9.39 21.37 -19.03
C LEU A 242 10.11 20.19 -19.74
N GLN A 243 10.55 19.17 -18.94
CA GLN A 243 11.07 17.92 -19.48
C GLN A 243 9.96 16.96 -19.90
N SER A 244 8.82 16.93 -19.19
CA SER A 244 7.68 16.06 -19.51
C SER A 244 6.93 16.54 -20.75
N LEU A 245 6.90 17.83 -21.01
CA LEU A 245 6.39 18.38 -22.28
C LEU A 245 7.18 17.89 -23.52
N LYS A 246 8.42 17.42 -23.32
CA LYS A 246 9.22 16.78 -24.38
C LYS A 246 9.08 15.27 -24.45
N ASN A 247 8.67 14.61 -23.34
CA ASN A 247 8.49 13.18 -23.25
C ASN A 247 7.26 12.88 -22.36
N ASP A 248 6.10 12.75 -22.97
CA ASP A 248 4.79 12.48 -22.33
C ASP A 248 4.75 11.23 -21.43
N GLU A 249 5.81 10.43 -21.48
CA GLU A 249 5.89 9.12 -20.81
C GLU A 249 6.34 9.18 -19.33
N THR A 250 6.70 10.36 -18.79
CA THR A 250 7.29 10.46 -17.44
C THR A 250 6.45 11.24 -16.44
N ALA A 251 5.44 11.97 -16.88
CA ALA A 251 4.59 12.74 -15.98
C ALA A 251 3.59 11.82 -15.25
N THR A 252 3.75 11.69 -13.92
CA THR A 252 2.81 10.97 -13.04
C THR A 252 1.63 11.83 -12.63
N THR A 253 1.68 13.13 -12.93
CA THR A 253 0.68 14.12 -12.51
C THR A 253 0.25 15.03 -13.66
N ASN A 254 -0.99 15.49 -13.61
CA ASN A 254 -1.51 16.58 -14.40
C ASN A 254 -1.93 17.73 -13.46
N PHE A 255 -2.36 18.88 -13.98
CA PHE A 255 -2.75 20.03 -13.16
C PHE A 255 -3.84 19.73 -12.12
N LYS A 256 -4.72 18.79 -12.38
CA LYS A 256 -5.82 18.44 -11.47
C LYS A 256 -5.38 17.58 -10.32
N THR A 257 -4.23 16.89 -10.47
CA THR A 257 -3.67 15.96 -9.50
C THR A 257 -2.44 16.52 -8.77
N MET A 258 -2.23 17.83 -8.81
CA MET A 258 -1.07 18.47 -8.19
C MET A 258 -1.46 19.17 -6.90
N PHE A 259 -0.89 18.74 -5.78
CA PHE A 259 -1.02 19.44 -4.49
C PHE A 259 -0.32 20.80 -4.54
N TYR A 260 -0.89 21.77 -3.84
CA TYR A 260 -0.21 23.04 -3.61
C TYR A 260 1.05 22.78 -2.77
N VAL A 261 2.17 23.20 -3.29
CA VAL A 261 3.47 23.07 -2.64
C VAL A 261 4.17 24.42 -2.61
N VAL A 262 4.78 24.71 -1.46
CA VAL A 262 5.56 25.92 -1.23
C VAL A 262 6.98 25.52 -0.84
N ASP A 263 7.97 26.08 -1.51
CA ASP A 263 9.36 25.82 -1.16
C ASP A 263 9.80 26.61 0.09
N ALA A 264 10.82 26.11 0.74
CA ALA A 264 11.38 26.67 1.97
C ALA A 264 11.69 28.17 1.82
N GLU A 265 12.38 28.55 0.75
CA GLU A 265 12.75 29.94 0.50
C GLU A 265 11.55 30.83 0.14
N GLN A 266 10.57 30.33 -0.62
CA GLN A 266 9.36 31.07 -0.98
C GLN A 266 8.60 31.53 0.26
N LEU A 267 8.43 30.62 1.23
CA LEU A 267 7.75 30.95 2.48
C LEU A 267 8.52 31.97 3.30
N LEU A 268 9.84 31.78 3.44
CA LEU A 268 10.70 32.70 4.21
C LEU A 268 10.78 34.09 3.60
N ARG A 269 10.66 34.21 2.27
CA ARG A 269 10.60 35.53 1.57
C ARG A 269 9.23 36.14 1.54
N GLY A 270 8.19 35.44 2.01
CA GLY A 270 6.81 35.90 1.94
C GLY A 270 6.22 35.92 0.51
N GLU A 271 6.79 35.12 -0.39
CA GLU A 271 6.34 34.96 -1.79
C GLU A 271 5.18 33.96 -1.90
N VAL A 272 4.18 34.09 -1.01
CA VAL A 272 3.02 33.22 -0.89
C VAL A 272 1.75 34.00 -0.65
N LEU A 273 0.61 33.42 -0.98
CA LEU A 273 -0.70 34.02 -0.72
C LEU A 273 -1.21 33.52 0.65
N PRO A 274 -1.35 34.40 1.66
CA PRO A 274 -1.81 34.04 3.01
C PRO A 274 -3.16 33.32 3.02
N GLU A 275 -4.05 33.65 2.09
CA GLU A 275 -5.39 33.11 1.98
C GLU A 275 -5.38 31.60 1.73
N MET A 276 -4.33 31.07 1.10
CA MET A 276 -4.18 29.64 0.84
C MET A 276 -4.07 28.82 2.13
N PHE A 277 -3.51 29.40 3.17
CA PHE A 277 -3.22 28.68 4.43
C PHE A 277 -4.35 28.79 5.46
N LYS A 278 -5.17 29.85 5.35
CA LYS A 278 -6.20 30.15 6.34
C LYS A 278 -7.22 29.03 6.45
N ASP A 279 -7.41 28.53 7.68
CA ASP A 279 -8.32 27.43 8.02
C ASP A 279 -8.03 26.11 7.30
N ASN A 280 -6.90 25.99 6.61
CA ASN A 280 -6.45 24.82 5.87
C ASN A 280 -5.45 23.98 6.67
N ILE A 281 -5.06 22.84 6.11
CA ILE A 281 -4.05 21.91 6.63
C ILE A 281 -2.72 22.24 5.97
N VAL A 282 -1.69 22.42 6.78
CA VAL A 282 -0.31 22.54 6.32
C VAL A 282 0.46 21.28 6.73
N ILE A 283 1.10 20.63 5.79
CA ILE A 283 2.03 19.53 6.08
C ILE A 283 3.43 19.98 5.72
N MET A 284 4.26 20.17 6.74
CA MET A 284 5.67 20.52 6.62
C MET A 284 6.50 19.24 6.64
N GLY A 285 7.41 19.09 5.69
CA GLY A 285 8.32 17.94 5.65
C GLY A 285 9.35 18.07 4.54
N PHE A 286 10.24 17.09 4.45
CA PHE A 286 11.28 17.08 3.43
C PHE A 286 10.70 16.72 2.06
N LEU A 287 10.83 17.64 1.11
CA LEU A 287 10.41 17.47 -0.28
C LEU A 287 11.61 17.65 -1.24
N GLY A 288 12.81 17.32 -0.74
CA GLY A 288 14.08 17.56 -1.40
C GLY A 288 14.80 18.78 -0.84
N ALA A 289 16.09 18.91 -1.11
CA ALA A 289 16.87 20.10 -0.73
C ALA A 289 16.26 21.38 -1.33
N TYR A 290 15.62 21.23 -2.47
CA TYR A 290 14.78 22.23 -3.17
C TYR A 290 13.71 21.48 -3.95
N LEU A 291 12.63 22.16 -4.32
CA LEU A 291 11.58 21.54 -5.15
C LEU A 291 12.17 21.11 -6.50
N GLY A 292 12.11 19.79 -6.80
CA GLY A 292 12.69 19.21 -7.99
C GLY A 292 14.02 18.51 -7.79
N ASP A 293 14.45 18.38 -6.56
CA ASP A 293 15.63 17.59 -6.22
C ASP A 293 15.49 16.15 -6.79
N PRO A 294 16.42 15.69 -7.63
CA PRO A 294 16.41 14.35 -8.20
C PRO A 294 16.78 13.25 -7.19
N SER A 295 17.16 13.59 -5.96
CA SER A 295 17.48 12.63 -4.91
C SER A 295 16.32 11.65 -4.67
N TRP A 296 16.68 10.41 -4.30
CA TRP A 296 15.71 9.37 -3.90
C TRP A 296 15.43 9.38 -2.40
N GLU A 297 16.07 10.27 -1.68
CA GLU A 297 15.90 10.41 -0.24
C GLU A 297 14.43 10.68 0.10
N ASP A 298 13.90 9.92 1.05
CA ASP A 298 12.49 9.94 1.51
C ASP A 298 11.42 9.79 0.42
N LYS A 299 11.77 9.20 -0.73
CA LYS A 299 10.81 8.89 -1.78
C LYS A 299 10.36 7.42 -1.74
N PHE A 300 9.10 7.24 -2.08
CA PHE A 300 8.42 5.97 -2.19
C PHE A 300 7.97 5.72 -3.62
N PHE A 301 7.87 4.44 -3.98
CA PHE A 301 7.08 4.02 -5.13
C PHE A 301 5.61 3.95 -4.72
N THR A 302 4.73 4.44 -5.57
CA THR A 302 3.28 4.43 -5.33
C THR A 302 2.52 3.84 -6.52
N PRO A 303 1.24 3.46 -6.33
CA PRO A 303 0.39 3.01 -7.43
C PRO A 303 0.16 4.05 -8.53
N LEU A 304 0.45 5.34 -8.31
CA LEU A 304 0.38 6.38 -9.34
C LEU A 304 1.55 6.34 -10.32
N ASN A 305 2.62 5.61 -10.01
CA ASN A 305 3.78 5.52 -10.89
C ASN A 305 3.42 4.83 -12.20
N LYS A 306 3.50 5.56 -13.32
CA LYS A 306 3.15 5.04 -14.66
C LYS A 306 4.18 4.07 -15.21
N LYS A 307 5.40 4.08 -14.69
CA LYS A 307 6.47 3.15 -15.07
C LYS A 307 6.49 1.99 -14.09
N LEU A 308 5.75 0.96 -14.41
CA LEU A 308 5.69 -0.26 -13.62
C LEU A 308 6.91 -1.14 -13.92
N ALA A 309 7.55 -1.64 -12.85
CA ALA A 309 8.63 -2.63 -12.83
C ALA A 309 9.99 -2.25 -13.45
N GLY A 310 11.03 -2.31 -12.64
CA GLY A 310 12.43 -2.49 -13.01
C GLY A 310 13.18 -1.29 -13.58
N ARG A 311 12.51 -0.18 -13.95
CA ARG A 311 13.13 1.05 -14.48
C ARG A 311 12.46 2.34 -13.98
N ALA A 312 11.56 2.23 -13.01
CA ALA A 312 10.93 3.39 -12.40
C ALA A 312 11.86 4.00 -11.34
N ASN A 313 11.78 5.30 -11.18
CA ASN A 313 12.31 5.98 -10.00
C ASN A 313 11.19 6.11 -8.98
N PRO A 314 11.47 6.16 -7.67
CA PRO A 314 10.47 6.49 -6.67
C PRO A 314 9.84 7.85 -7.00
N ASP A 315 8.53 7.94 -6.88
CA ASP A 315 7.74 9.04 -7.43
C ASP A 315 7.19 10.00 -6.37
N MET A 316 7.16 9.62 -5.08
CA MET A 316 6.44 10.41 -4.07
C MET A 316 7.21 10.52 -2.76
N PHE A 317 7.34 11.74 -2.22
CA PHE A 317 7.90 11.98 -0.89
C PHE A 317 6.92 11.56 0.23
N GLY A 318 7.44 11.20 1.40
CA GLY A 318 6.65 10.82 2.58
C GLY A 318 5.54 11.81 2.94
N PRO A 319 5.81 13.11 3.07
CA PRO A 319 4.77 14.10 3.36
C PRO A 319 3.62 14.12 2.33
N VAL A 320 3.91 13.80 1.06
CA VAL A 320 2.89 13.72 0.01
C VAL A 320 2.04 12.45 0.14
N VAL A 321 2.64 11.33 0.57
CA VAL A 321 1.89 10.11 0.92
C VAL A 321 0.92 10.41 2.05
N HIS A 322 1.37 11.08 3.10
CA HIS A 322 0.51 11.51 4.21
C HIS A 322 -0.60 12.47 3.75
N ALA A 323 -0.31 13.40 2.83
CA ALA A 323 -1.32 14.29 2.26
C ALA A 323 -2.43 13.51 1.52
N ASN A 324 -2.06 12.49 0.76
CA ASN A 324 -3.03 11.60 0.09
C ASN A 324 -3.91 10.85 1.11
N ALA A 325 -3.31 10.34 2.20
CA ALA A 325 -4.03 9.67 3.26
C ALA A 325 -5.01 10.62 3.99
N VAL A 326 -4.58 11.85 4.32
CA VAL A 326 -5.46 12.88 4.90
C VAL A 326 -6.60 13.21 3.95
N ALA A 327 -6.32 13.42 2.66
CA ALA A 327 -7.33 13.71 1.64
C ALA A 327 -8.36 12.57 1.54
N MET A 328 -7.92 11.32 1.54
CA MET A 328 -8.80 10.15 1.55
C MET A 328 -9.75 10.16 2.75
N ILE A 329 -9.23 10.42 3.94
CA ILE A 329 -10.03 10.47 5.18
C ILE A 329 -11.06 11.59 5.12
N LEU A 330 -10.64 12.80 4.74
CA LEU A 330 -11.50 13.97 4.70
C LEU A 330 -12.57 13.93 3.59
N ASN A 331 -12.34 13.18 2.53
CA ASN A 331 -13.32 13.00 1.44
C ASN A 331 -14.14 11.72 1.59
N GLU A 332 -13.84 10.88 2.60
CA GLU A 332 -14.48 9.58 2.83
C GLU A 332 -14.43 8.66 1.59
N ASP A 333 -13.36 8.78 0.83
CA ASP A 333 -13.19 8.10 -0.45
C ASP A 333 -12.25 6.89 -0.28
N TYR A 334 -12.80 5.83 0.28
CA TYR A 334 -12.06 4.64 0.66
C TYR A 334 -12.06 3.57 -0.42
N ILE A 335 -10.99 2.78 -0.46
CA ILE A 335 -10.93 1.55 -1.24
C ILE A 335 -11.42 0.42 -0.34
N ASN A 336 -12.48 -0.27 -0.78
CA ASN A 336 -13.00 -1.41 -0.07
C ASN A 336 -12.29 -2.69 -0.48
N GLN A 337 -12.14 -3.63 0.45
CA GLN A 337 -11.57 -4.94 0.20
C GLN A 337 -12.60 -6.02 0.52
N ILE A 338 -12.58 -7.12 -0.24
CA ILE A 338 -13.41 -8.28 0.09
C ILE A 338 -12.78 -9.03 1.27
N PRO A 339 -13.60 -9.56 2.20
CA PRO A 339 -13.09 -10.35 3.31
C PRO A 339 -12.48 -11.67 2.80
N ASP A 340 -11.53 -12.24 3.56
CA ASP A 340 -10.79 -13.44 3.15
C ASP A 340 -11.69 -14.63 2.82
N TRP A 341 -12.73 -14.86 3.61
CA TRP A 341 -13.68 -15.93 3.30
C TRP A 341 -14.33 -15.81 1.92
N ALA A 342 -14.57 -14.59 1.45
CA ALA A 342 -15.17 -14.33 0.13
C ALA A 342 -14.20 -14.65 -1.01
N LYS A 343 -12.88 -14.43 -0.80
CA LYS A 343 -11.84 -14.81 -1.76
C LYS A 343 -11.83 -16.31 -2.00
N TYR A 344 -11.83 -17.10 -0.92
CA TYR A 344 -11.85 -18.57 -1.00
C TYR A 344 -13.15 -19.10 -1.56
N LEU A 345 -14.30 -18.49 -1.21
CA LEU A 345 -15.60 -18.86 -1.77
C LEU A 345 -15.63 -18.60 -3.28
N ALA A 346 -15.15 -17.44 -3.72
CA ALA A 346 -15.09 -17.13 -5.15
C ALA A 346 -14.18 -18.12 -5.91
N ALA A 347 -13.02 -18.43 -5.36
CA ALA A 347 -12.11 -19.43 -5.91
C ALA A 347 -12.75 -20.82 -6.00
N PHE A 348 -13.46 -21.24 -4.94
CA PHE A 348 -14.17 -22.51 -4.90
C PHE A 348 -15.27 -22.58 -5.98
N VAL A 349 -16.08 -21.52 -6.09
CA VAL A 349 -17.17 -21.45 -7.07
C VAL A 349 -16.62 -21.47 -8.49
N ALA A 350 -15.61 -20.67 -8.81
CA ALA A 350 -14.97 -20.66 -10.12
C ALA A 350 -14.43 -22.06 -10.46
N CYS A 351 -13.59 -22.64 -9.60
CA CYS A 351 -13.02 -23.96 -9.79
C CYS A 351 -14.10 -25.05 -9.96
N PHE A 352 -15.17 -25.01 -9.18
CA PHE A 352 -16.27 -25.98 -9.25
C PHE A 352 -16.96 -25.94 -10.63
N PHE A 353 -17.24 -24.78 -11.15
CA PHE A 353 -17.88 -24.65 -12.47
C PHE A 353 -16.92 -25.01 -13.61
N THR A 354 -15.64 -24.69 -13.49
CA THR A 354 -14.62 -25.09 -14.47
C THR A 354 -14.47 -26.61 -14.51
N VAL A 355 -14.40 -27.28 -13.36
CA VAL A 355 -14.38 -28.74 -13.27
C VAL A 355 -15.66 -29.35 -13.88
N ALA A 356 -16.83 -28.79 -13.55
CA ALA A 356 -18.10 -29.24 -14.14
C ALA A 356 -18.10 -29.12 -15.67
N LEU A 357 -17.58 -28.02 -16.20
CA LEU A 357 -17.43 -27.81 -17.64
C LEU A 357 -16.46 -28.85 -18.25
N PHE A 358 -15.35 -29.12 -17.60
CA PHE A 358 -14.36 -30.11 -18.04
C PHE A 358 -14.95 -31.52 -18.11
N ILE A 359 -15.74 -31.94 -17.11
CA ILE A 359 -16.46 -33.22 -17.16
C ILE A 359 -17.40 -33.28 -18.36
N VAL A 360 -18.09 -32.19 -18.69
CA VAL A 360 -18.98 -32.17 -19.86
C VAL A 360 -18.21 -32.28 -21.18
N ILE A 361 -17.07 -31.57 -21.28
CA ILE A 361 -16.24 -31.59 -22.50
C ILE A 361 -15.59 -32.95 -22.67
N ASP A 362 -15.00 -33.52 -21.62
CA ASP A 362 -14.38 -34.86 -21.65
C ASP A 362 -15.39 -35.93 -22.11
N ASN A 363 -16.62 -35.87 -21.60
CA ASN A 363 -17.67 -36.82 -21.99
C ASN A 363 -18.23 -36.63 -23.39
N ARG A 364 -18.27 -35.40 -23.94
CA ARG A 364 -18.87 -35.09 -25.23
C ARG A 364 -17.89 -34.94 -26.38
N LEU A 365 -16.67 -34.47 -26.07
CA LEU A 365 -15.65 -34.11 -27.04
C LEU A 365 -14.26 -34.59 -26.58
N PRO A 366 -14.09 -35.89 -26.32
CA PRO A 366 -12.83 -36.39 -25.70
C PRO A 366 -11.60 -36.13 -26.56
N ILE A 367 -11.70 -36.11 -27.88
CA ILE A 367 -10.58 -35.83 -28.81
C ILE A 367 -10.10 -34.38 -28.69
N TRP A 368 -11.01 -33.46 -28.34
CA TRP A 368 -10.72 -32.02 -28.25
C TRP A 368 -10.47 -31.56 -26.80
N PHE A 369 -10.56 -32.47 -25.84
CA PHE A 369 -10.50 -32.12 -24.40
C PHE A 369 -9.24 -31.37 -24.05
N ASP A 370 -8.05 -31.89 -24.42
CA ASP A 370 -6.76 -31.29 -24.08
C ASP A 370 -6.62 -29.86 -24.62
N ALA A 371 -7.01 -29.64 -25.87
CA ALA A 371 -6.93 -28.33 -26.49
C ALA A 371 -7.94 -27.34 -25.87
N LEU A 372 -9.19 -27.79 -25.66
CA LEU A 372 -10.25 -26.94 -25.11
C LEU A 372 -10.01 -26.61 -23.64
N SER A 373 -9.48 -27.55 -22.84
CA SER A 373 -9.18 -27.32 -21.44
C SER A 373 -8.15 -26.19 -21.26
N VAL A 374 -7.07 -26.20 -22.04
CA VAL A 374 -6.05 -25.14 -22.03
C VAL A 374 -6.64 -23.79 -22.44
N ILE A 375 -7.42 -23.75 -23.54
CA ILE A 375 -8.04 -22.51 -24.00
C ILE A 375 -9.00 -21.93 -22.95
N ILE A 376 -9.83 -22.77 -22.32
CA ILE A 376 -10.77 -22.33 -21.27
C ILE A 376 -10.03 -21.78 -20.08
N GLN A 377 -8.97 -22.46 -19.61
CA GLN A 377 -8.15 -21.96 -18.48
C GLN A 377 -7.50 -20.60 -18.78
N LEU A 378 -6.94 -20.43 -19.98
CA LEU A 378 -6.36 -19.15 -20.38
C LEU A 378 -7.42 -18.03 -20.44
N LEU A 379 -8.60 -18.32 -21.00
CA LEU A 379 -9.71 -17.37 -21.05
C LEU A 379 -10.24 -17.04 -19.66
N GLU A 380 -10.32 -18.01 -18.76
CA GLU A 380 -10.76 -17.82 -17.38
C GLU A 380 -9.80 -16.94 -16.60
N VAL A 381 -8.49 -17.21 -16.67
CA VAL A 381 -7.45 -16.39 -16.03
C VAL A 381 -7.50 -14.96 -16.57
N LEU A 382 -7.61 -14.80 -17.89
CA LEU A 382 -7.74 -13.48 -18.51
C LEU A 382 -9.01 -12.75 -18.04
N PHE A 383 -10.14 -13.43 -18.01
CA PHE A 383 -11.41 -12.85 -17.57
C PHE A 383 -11.36 -12.42 -16.09
N ILE A 384 -10.84 -13.28 -15.20
CA ILE A 384 -10.67 -12.96 -13.78
C ILE A 384 -9.76 -11.74 -13.61
N SER A 385 -8.63 -11.70 -14.34
CA SER A 385 -7.69 -10.57 -14.27
C SER A 385 -8.32 -9.26 -14.75
N LEU A 386 -9.05 -9.28 -15.86
CA LEU A 386 -9.78 -8.11 -16.35
C LEU A 386 -10.89 -7.69 -15.38
N PHE A 387 -11.57 -8.64 -14.75
CA PHE A 387 -12.61 -8.35 -13.77
C PHE A 387 -12.05 -7.68 -12.52
N ILE A 388 -10.88 -8.14 -12.00
CA ILE A 388 -10.17 -7.51 -10.89
C ILE A 388 -9.87 -6.03 -11.21
N ILE A 389 -9.25 -5.79 -12.37
CA ILE A 389 -8.88 -4.45 -12.83
C ILE A 389 -10.12 -3.56 -12.95
N GLN A 390 -11.19 -4.07 -13.55
CA GLN A 390 -12.41 -3.32 -13.78
C GLN A 390 -13.19 -3.00 -12.49
N ALA A 391 -13.28 -3.97 -11.58
CA ALA A 391 -13.92 -3.79 -10.28
C ALA A 391 -13.20 -2.70 -9.46
N PHE A 392 -11.88 -2.70 -9.53
CA PHE A 392 -11.08 -1.67 -8.87
C PHE A 392 -11.31 -0.29 -9.52
N ALA A 393 -11.25 -0.20 -10.85
CA ALA A 393 -11.38 1.07 -11.57
C ALA A 393 -12.77 1.71 -11.42
N TRP A 394 -13.86 0.93 -11.42
CA TRP A 394 -15.23 1.45 -11.41
C TRP A 394 -15.83 1.56 -10.01
N TRP A 395 -15.49 0.65 -9.10
CA TRP A 395 -16.18 0.53 -7.81
C TRP A 395 -15.29 0.80 -6.60
N ASN A 396 -14.00 1.17 -6.79
CA ASN A 396 -13.01 1.27 -5.71
C ASN A 396 -12.98 0.01 -4.85
N LEU A 397 -13.12 -1.17 -5.48
CA LEU A 397 -13.18 -2.46 -4.81
C LEU A 397 -11.96 -3.29 -5.18
N LYS A 398 -11.06 -3.51 -4.22
CA LYS A 398 -9.92 -4.42 -4.38
C LYS A 398 -10.41 -5.85 -4.23
N LEU A 399 -10.38 -6.59 -5.35
CA LEU A 399 -10.65 -8.02 -5.40
C LEU A 399 -9.32 -8.77 -5.39
N ASP A 400 -9.00 -9.42 -4.30
CA ASP A 400 -7.89 -10.37 -4.26
C ASP A 400 -8.40 -11.74 -4.68
N LEU A 401 -8.34 -12.04 -5.96
CA LEU A 401 -8.74 -13.32 -6.55
C LEU A 401 -7.52 -14.15 -6.97
N SER A 402 -6.36 -13.94 -6.38
CA SER A 402 -5.13 -14.70 -6.64
C SER A 402 -5.34 -16.21 -6.47
N VAL A 403 -6.07 -16.60 -5.43
CA VAL A 403 -6.44 -18.01 -5.17
C VAL A 403 -7.33 -18.57 -6.31
N ALA A 404 -8.25 -17.76 -6.86
CA ALA A 404 -9.09 -18.18 -7.97
C ALA A 404 -8.26 -18.38 -9.25
N ILE A 405 -7.35 -17.45 -9.54
CA ILE A 405 -6.43 -17.56 -10.69
C ILE A 405 -5.56 -18.82 -10.56
N ALA A 406 -4.98 -19.07 -9.38
CA ALA A 406 -4.16 -20.24 -9.13
C ALA A 406 -4.99 -21.56 -9.26
N ALA A 407 -6.21 -21.59 -8.71
CA ALA A 407 -7.10 -22.72 -8.82
C ALA A 407 -7.44 -23.02 -10.30
N SER A 408 -7.85 -21.99 -11.07
CA SER A 408 -8.18 -22.12 -12.49
C SER A 408 -7.01 -22.65 -13.30
N ALA A 409 -5.79 -22.17 -13.04
CA ALA A 409 -4.58 -22.67 -13.72
C ALA A 409 -4.26 -24.14 -13.42
N LEU A 410 -4.66 -24.64 -12.25
CA LEU A 410 -4.37 -26.01 -11.81
C LEU A 410 -5.49 -27.02 -12.11
N VAL A 411 -6.68 -26.57 -12.51
CA VAL A 411 -7.82 -27.48 -12.76
C VAL A 411 -7.48 -28.55 -13.78
N GLY A 412 -6.87 -28.20 -14.94
CA GLY A 412 -6.54 -29.13 -16.00
C GLY A 412 -5.60 -30.26 -15.53
N PRO A 413 -4.38 -29.94 -15.09
CA PRO A 413 -3.44 -30.93 -14.57
C PRO A 413 -4.02 -31.78 -13.44
N CYS A 414 -4.77 -31.19 -12.52
CA CYS A 414 -5.41 -31.93 -11.43
C CYS A 414 -6.54 -32.84 -11.92
N TYR A 415 -7.31 -32.40 -12.91
CA TYR A 415 -8.35 -33.22 -13.53
C TYR A 415 -7.75 -34.47 -14.17
N ASP A 416 -6.67 -34.35 -14.94
CA ASP A 416 -6.00 -35.45 -15.61
C ASP A 416 -5.40 -36.46 -14.61
N ILE A 417 -4.75 -35.95 -13.56
CA ILE A 417 -4.24 -36.80 -12.47
C ILE A 417 -5.38 -37.55 -11.81
N PHE A 418 -6.46 -36.88 -11.45
CA PHE A 418 -7.61 -37.50 -10.81
C PHE A 418 -8.24 -38.59 -11.68
N LYS A 419 -8.46 -38.32 -12.96
CA LYS A 419 -8.97 -39.34 -13.91
C LYS A 419 -8.04 -40.51 -14.08
N SER A 420 -6.74 -40.32 -14.13
CA SER A 420 -5.74 -41.36 -14.18
C SER A 420 -5.79 -42.27 -12.95
N ILE A 421 -5.90 -41.70 -11.75
CA ILE A 421 -6.06 -42.42 -10.50
C ILE A 421 -7.39 -43.21 -10.50
N GLN A 422 -8.49 -42.59 -10.90
CA GLN A 422 -9.81 -43.23 -10.97
C GLN A 422 -9.79 -44.43 -11.90
N ASN A 423 -9.19 -44.31 -13.08
CA ASN A 423 -9.06 -45.37 -14.06
C ASN A 423 -8.22 -46.55 -13.52
N GLN A 424 -7.12 -46.26 -12.83
CA GLN A 424 -6.29 -47.32 -12.21
C GLN A 424 -7.05 -48.08 -11.11
N ILE A 425 -7.79 -47.37 -10.26
CA ILE A 425 -8.59 -48.01 -9.20
C ILE A 425 -9.68 -48.86 -9.82
N THR A 426 -10.38 -48.35 -10.83
CA THR A 426 -11.44 -49.12 -11.51
C THR A 426 -10.88 -50.40 -12.18
N HIS A 427 -9.74 -50.26 -12.87
CA HIS A 427 -9.07 -51.41 -13.49
C HIS A 427 -8.65 -52.51 -12.49
N ARG A 428 -8.13 -52.12 -11.32
CA ARG A 428 -7.79 -53.06 -10.25
C ARG A 428 -9.03 -53.78 -9.71
N LEU A 429 -10.10 -53.05 -9.41
CA LEU A 429 -11.37 -53.57 -8.90
C LEU A 429 -12.08 -54.53 -9.89
N THR A 430 -11.90 -54.34 -11.18
CA THR A 430 -12.44 -55.21 -12.22
C THR A 430 -11.59 -56.47 -12.40
N LYS A 431 -10.27 -56.39 -12.21
CA LYS A 431 -9.35 -57.50 -12.33
C LYS A 431 -9.43 -58.46 -11.13
N ASP A 432 -9.80 -57.98 -9.96
CA ASP A 432 -9.92 -58.79 -8.72
C ASP A 432 -11.34 -59.36 -8.53
N ARG A 433 -12.26 -59.26 -9.51
CA ARG A 433 -13.51 -60.03 -9.50
C ARG A 433 -13.19 -61.45 -10.02
N PRO A 434 -13.31 -62.48 -9.21
CA PRO A 434 -13.21 -63.86 -9.72
C PRO A 434 -14.34 -64.08 -10.71
N ASP A 435 -14.01 -64.63 -11.90
CA ASP A 435 -14.97 -65.11 -12.86
C ASP A 435 -15.94 -66.06 -12.14
N VAL A 436 -17.14 -65.53 -11.88
CA VAL A 436 -18.24 -66.43 -11.47
C VAL A 436 -18.57 -67.24 -12.70
N LEU A 437 -18.01 -68.42 -12.74
CA LEU A 437 -18.32 -69.44 -13.70
C LEU A 437 -19.84 -69.57 -13.82
N THR A 438 -20.35 -69.24 -14.98
CA THR A 438 -21.69 -69.66 -15.40
C THR A 438 -21.66 -71.16 -15.64
N PRO A 439 -22.66 -71.92 -15.20
CA PRO A 439 -22.78 -73.36 -15.43
C PRO A 439 -23.12 -73.69 -16.86
#